data_f986d214230a14fe7b6719ca4b8b0f02
#
_entry.id   f986d214230a14fe7b6719ca4b8b0f02
#
_cell.length_a   1.000
_cell.length_b   1.000
_cell.length_c   1.000
_cell.angle_alpha   90.00
_cell.angle_beta   90.00
_cell.angle_gamma   90.00
#
_symmetry.space_group_name_H-M   'P 1'
#
loop_
_entity.id
_entity.type
_entity.pdbx_description
1 polymer ?
#
loop_
_entity_poly.entity_id
_entity_poly.type
_entity_poly.pdbx_seq_one_letter_code
_entity_poly.pdbx_strand_id
1 'polypeptide(L)'
;CVIFGGEPTVHVKGNGKGGRNQELVLQILKLINHSNNILISSIATDGIDGNTKYSGALIENNLIKPKIISHFLKTNNSNSFFKKYGGLIKTGHTHFNLMDIGLILKY
;
A
#
# COMPACT_ATOMS: atom_id res chain seq x y z
N CYS A 1 15.24 2.66 9.84
CA CYS A 1 14.40 1.70 9.11
C CYS A 1 13.52 0.92 10.08
N VAL A 2 12.25 0.83 9.78
CA VAL A 2 11.28 0.00 10.52
C VAL A 2 10.79 -1.10 9.59
N ILE A 3 10.91 -2.35 10.04
CA ILE A 3 10.35 -3.52 9.36
C ILE A 3 9.28 -4.09 10.28
N PHE A 4 8.13 -4.40 9.73
CA PHE A 4 7.03 -4.98 10.50
C PHE A 4 6.37 -6.11 9.71
N GLY A 5 5.76 -7.03 10.43
CA GLY A 5 5.03 -8.15 9.84
C GLY A 5 3.66 -8.30 10.48
N GLY A 6 2.78 -8.99 9.80
CA GLY A 6 1.44 -9.27 10.28
C GLY A 6 0.43 -9.37 9.15
N GLU A 7 -0.83 -9.30 9.50
CA GLU A 7 -1.94 -9.33 8.56
C GLU A 7 -2.89 -8.16 8.88
N PRO A 8 -2.63 -6.96 8.32
CA PRO A 8 -3.50 -5.82 8.55
C PRO A 8 -4.89 -6.08 7.99
N THR A 9 -5.89 -5.56 8.67
CA THR A 9 -7.28 -5.65 8.24
C THR A 9 -7.72 -4.37 7.56
N VAL A 10 -8.58 -4.51 6.55
CA VAL A 10 -9.21 -3.39 5.85
C VAL A 10 -10.71 -3.41 6.09
N HIS A 11 -11.25 -2.26 6.50
CA HIS A 11 -12.68 -2.07 6.55
C HIS A 11 -13.17 -1.63 5.17
N VAL A 12 -13.75 -2.56 4.42
CA VAL A 12 -14.25 -2.29 3.07
C VAL A 12 -15.55 -1.48 3.15
N LYS A 13 -15.50 -0.26 2.63
CA LYS A 13 -16.64 0.68 2.59
C LYS A 13 -17.08 1.04 1.18
N GLY A 14 -16.24 0.81 0.20
CA GLY A 14 -16.46 1.19 -1.19
C GLY A 14 -16.29 0.02 -2.16
N ASN A 15 -16.50 0.31 -3.43
CA ASN A 15 -16.44 -0.65 -4.53
C ASN A 15 -15.14 -0.56 -5.33
N GLY A 16 -14.12 0.08 -4.80
CA GLY A 16 -12.85 0.25 -5.46
C GLY A 16 -12.04 -1.04 -5.55
N LYS A 17 -10.93 -0.97 -6.25
CA LYS A 17 -9.99 -2.06 -6.43
C LYS A 17 -8.75 -1.81 -5.59
N GLY A 18 -8.30 -2.83 -4.85
CA GLY A 18 -7.13 -2.73 -3.99
C GLY A 18 -6.97 -3.95 -3.10
N GLY A 19 -6.09 -3.82 -2.14
CA GLY A 19 -5.84 -4.83 -1.13
C GLY A 19 -5.28 -4.19 0.14
N ARG A 20 -5.19 -4.99 1.20
CA ARG A 20 -4.78 -4.52 2.53
C ARG A 20 -3.37 -3.90 2.55
N ASN A 21 -2.45 -4.43 1.75
CA ASN A 21 -1.09 -3.91 1.68
C ASN A 21 -1.03 -2.56 0.95
N GLN A 22 -1.67 -2.46 -0.19
CA GLN A 22 -1.79 -1.21 -0.94
C GLN A 22 -2.49 -0.13 -0.10
N GLU A 23 -3.55 -0.49 0.60
CA GLU A 23 -4.29 0.43 1.45
C GLU A 23 -3.45 0.88 2.66
N LEU A 24 -2.71 -0.04 3.29
CA LEU A 24 -1.81 0.30 4.40
C LEU A 24 -0.74 1.31 3.98
N VAL A 25 -0.10 1.09 2.83
CA VAL A 25 0.88 2.04 2.28
C VAL A 25 0.25 3.42 2.06
N LEU A 26 -0.96 3.45 1.54
CA LEU A 26 -1.69 4.70 1.28
C LEU A 26 -2.09 5.42 2.58
N GLN A 27 -2.48 4.66 3.63
CA GLN A 27 -2.77 5.20 4.96
C GLN A 27 -1.52 5.82 5.60
N ILE A 28 -0.40 5.10 5.56
CA ILE A 28 0.88 5.60 6.10
C ILE A 28 1.30 6.86 5.32
N LEU A 29 1.22 6.84 4.00
CA LEU A 29 1.54 8.01 3.18
C LEU A 29 0.74 9.25 3.59
N LYS A 30 -0.55 9.08 3.88
CA LYS A 30 -1.41 10.17 4.37
C LYS A 30 -0.91 10.74 5.70
N LEU A 31 -0.48 9.87 6.62
CA LEU A 31 -0.03 10.28 7.95
C LEU A 31 1.32 11.03 7.91
N ILE A 32 2.22 10.64 7.02
CA ILE A 32 3.58 11.20 6.95
C ILE A 32 3.78 12.22 5.84
N ASN A 33 2.71 12.72 5.27
CA ASN A 33 2.73 13.56 4.05
C ASN A 33 3.59 14.83 4.14
N HIS A 34 3.97 15.24 5.35
CA HIS A 34 4.83 16.40 5.58
C HIS A 34 6.32 16.06 5.75
N SER A 35 6.66 14.77 5.69
CA SER A 35 8.04 14.30 5.87
C SER A 35 8.69 14.00 4.53
N ASN A 36 9.94 14.42 4.36
CA ASN A 36 10.73 14.15 3.17
C ASN A 36 11.57 12.88 3.34
N ASN A 37 12.01 12.31 2.23
CA ASN A 37 12.96 11.20 2.19
C ASN A 37 12.45 9.98 2.99
N ILE A 38 11.19 9.62 2.82
CA ILE A 38 10.60 8.42 3.39
C ILE A 38 10.08 7.54 2.27
N LEU A 39 10.49 6.27 2.32
CA LEU A 39 10.00 5.22 1.46
C LEU A 39 9.13 4.28 2.30
N ILE A 40 7.96 3.93 1.78
CA ILE A 40 6.99 3.05 2.41
C ILE A 40 6.72 1.89 1.47
N SER A 41 6.70 0.67 2.01
CA SER A 41 6.30 -0.52 1.26
C SER A 41 5.50 -1.46 2.14
N SER A 42 4.59 -2.20 1.54
CA SER A 42 3.95 -3.36 2.15
C SER A 42 3.56 -4.36 1.06
N ILE A 43 3.80 -5.64 1.33
CA ILE A 43 3.54 -6.73 0.40
C ILE A 43 2.92 -7.94 1.11
N ALA A 44 2.04 -8.62 0.42
CA ALA A 44 1.60 -9.98 0.75
C ALA A 44 2.67 -10.97 0.27
N THR A 45 3.17 -11.81 1.15
CA THR A 45 4.25 -12.77 0.80
C THR A 45 3.78 -13.87 -0.16
N ASP A 46 2.47 -14.15 -0.23
CA ASP A 46 1.89 -15.06 -1.22
C ASP A 46 1.80 -14.47 -2.64
N GLY A 47 2.03 -13.17 -2.78
CA GLY A 47 2.06 -12.46 -4.07
C GLY A 47 0.74 -11.81 -4.49
N ILE A 48 -0.33 -11.99 -3.70
CA ILE A 48 -1.67 -11.48 -4.04
C ILE A 48 -2.21 -10.57 -2.94
N ASP A 49 -2.47 -9.33 -3.29
CA ASP A 49 -3.03 -8.32 -2.39
C ASP A 49 -4.47 -7.99 -2.79
N GLY A 50 -5.42 -8.45 -1.97
CA GLY A 50 -6.85 -8.22 -2.15
C GLY A 50 -7.40 -8.80 -3.47
N ASN A 51 -8.17 -7.99 -4.18
CA ASN A 51 -8.77 -8.35 -5.46
C ASN A 51 -7.90 -7.93 -6.66
N THR A 52 -6.60 -7.85 -6.48
CA THR A 52 -5.65 -7.42 -7.51
C THR A 52 -4.65 -8.53 -7.86
N LYS A 53 -3.95 -8.36 -8.98
CA LYS A 53 -2.84 -9.22 -9.40
C LYS A 53 -1.48 -8.76 -8.85
N TYR A 54 -1.47 -7.79 -7.98
CA TYR A 54 -0.28 -7.21 -7.39
C TYR A 54 -0.07 -7.74 -5.98
N SER A 55 1.17 -7.84 -5.55
CA SER A 55 1.52 -8.28 -4.20
C SER A 55 1.43 -7.16 -3.16
N GLY A 56 1.45 -5.92 -3.58
CA GLY A 56 1.39 -4.77 -2.70
C GLY A 56 1.85 -3.49 -3.40
N ALA A 57 2.40 -2.58 -2.62
CA ALA A 57 2.86 -1.31 -3.15
C ALA A 57 4.11 -0.79 -2.42
N LEU A 58 4.82 0.10 -3.13
CA LEU A 58 5.96 0.85 -2.63
C LEU A 58 5.83 2.29 -3.13
N ILE A 59 6.03 3.25 -2.28
CA ILE A 59 6.02 4.66 -2.67
C ILE A 59 7.01 5.47 -1.83
N GLU A 60 7.70 6.39 -2.47
CA GLU A 60 8.35 7.49 -1.76
C GLU A 60 7.32 8.54 -1.41
N ASN A 61 7.56 9.27 -0.32
CA ASN A 61 6.72 10.40 0.01
C ASN A 61 6.88 11.49 -1.06
N ASN A 62 5.97 11.47 -2.00
CA ASN A 62 5.77 12.54 -2.97
C ASN A 62 4.70 13.49 -2.44
N LEU A 63 4.86 14.78 -2.64
CA LEU A 63 3.96 15.83 -2.16
C LEU A 63 2.53 15.71 -2.71
N ILE A 64 1.92 14.54 -2.58
CA ILE A 64 0.54 14.29 -2.97
C ILE A 64 -0.38 14.84 -1.90
N LYS A 65 -1.33 15.67 -2.29
CA LYS A 65 -2.25 16.31 -1.36
C LYS A 65 -3.05 15.27 -0.56
N PRO A 66 -3.13 15.37 0.78
CA PRO A 66 -3.87 14.43 1.63
C PRO A 66 -5.33 14.23 1.21
N LYS A 67 -5.94 15.27 0.65
CA LYS A 67 -7.32 15.21 0.13
C LYS A 67 -7.48 14.20 -1.01
N ILE A 68 -6.48 14.11 -1.89
CA ILE A 68 -6.45 13.13 -2.99
C ILE A 68 -6.32 11.72 -2.41
N ILE A 69 -5.40 11.52 -1.48
CA ILE A 69 -5.20 10.23 -0.80
C ILE A 69 -6.49 9.79 -0.11
N SER A 70 -7.14 10.69 0.62
CA SER A 70 -8.39 10.41 1.32
C SER A 70 -9.52 9.97 0.38
N HIS A 71 -9.59 10.55 -0.83
CA HIS A 71 -10.58 10.17 -1.83
C HIS A 71 -10.45 8.70 -2.23
N PHE A 72 -9.23 8.23 -2.51
CA PHE A 72 -8.99 6.82 -2.84
C PHE A 72 -9.21 5.88 -1.66
N LEU A 73 -8.87 6.30 -0.44
CA LEU A 73 -9.11 5.51 0.77
C LEU A 73 -10.59 5.34 1.07
N LYS A 74 -11.42 6.37 0.90
CA LYS A 74 -12.87 6.31 1.15
C LYS A 74 -13.60 5.28 0.29
N THR A 75 -13.10 5.04 -0.91
CA THR A 75 -13.70 4.11 -1.86
C THR A 75 -12.98 2.77 -1.90
N ASN A 76 -11.99 2.53 -1.04
CA ASN A 76 -11.11 1.36 -1.06
C ASN A 76 -10.49 1.11 -2.44
N ASN A 77 -10.01 2.18 -3.06
CA ASN A 77 -9.53 2.19 -4.44
C ASN A 77 -8.02 2.46 -4.54
N SER A 78 -7.26 1.85 -3.63
CA SER A 78 -5.80 2.01 -3.56
C SER A 78 -5.07 1.57 -4.83
N ASN A 79 -5.57 0.53 -5.51
CA ASN A 79 -4.97 0.07 -6.76
C ASN A 79 -4.99 1.15 -7.84
N SER A 80 -6.10 1.86 -7.99
CA SER A 80 -6.21 2.97 -8.96
C SER A 80 -5.30 4.13 -8.60
N PHE A 81 -5.11 4.40 -7.30
CA PHE A 81 -4.12 5.38 -6.85
C PHE A 81 -2.72 5.03 -7.34
N PHE A 82 -2.26 3.81 -7.05
CA PHE A 82 -0.91 3.37 -7.43
C PHE A 82 -0.75 3.18 -8.94
N LYS A 83 -1.80 2.89 -9.68
CA LYS A 83 -1.77 2.92 -11.15
C LYS A 83 -1.49 4.33 -11.68
N LYS A 84 -2.07 5.34 -11.04
CA LYS A 84 -1.90 6.74 -11.44
C LYS A 84 -0.55 7.31 -11.01
N TYR A 85 -0.12 7.04 -9.79
CA TYR A 85 1.09 7.65 -9.20
C TYR A 85 2.31 6.72 -9.22
N GLY A 86 2.15 5.45 -9.61
CA GLY A 86 3.20 4.45 -9.62
C GLY A 86 3.34 3.73 -8.28
N GLY A 87 4.13 2.66 -8.28
CA GLY A 87 4.52 1.96 -7.05
C GLY A 87 3.87 0.60 -6.84
N LEU A 88 3.12 0.06 -7.78
CA LEU A 88 2.59 -1.30 -7.68
C LEU A 88 3.72 -2.33 -7.79
N ILE A 89 3.72 -3.29 -6.86
CA ILE A 89 4.66 -4.41 -6.84
C ILE A 89 3.95 -5.65 -7.36
N LYS A 90 4.56 -6.32 -8.33
CA LYS A 90 4.03 -7.55 -8.91
C LYS A 90 5.10 -8.64 -8.83
N THR A 91 4.79 -9.70 -8.11
CA THR A 91 5.66 -10.90 -8.01
C THR A 91 5.04 -12.12 -8.68
N GLY A 92 3.73 -12.13 -8.90
CA GLY A 92 2.96 -13.34 -9.17
C GLY A 92 2.80 -14.19 -7.90
N HIS A 93 2.12 -15.32 -8.02
CA HIS A 93 2.02 -16.28 -6.93
C HIS A 93 3.40 -16.79 -6.52
N THR A 94 3.70 -16.73 -5.22
CA THR A 94 4.98 -17.19 -4.68
C THR A 94 4.92 -18.62 -4.16
N HIS A 95 3.71 -19.20 -4.02
CA HIS A 95 3.45 -20.48 -3.38
C HIS A 95 3.93 -20.54 -1.91
N PHE A 96 3.99 -19.38 -1.28
CA PHE A 96 4.56 -19.18 0.04
C PHE A 96 3.72 -18.16 0.80
N ASN A 97 3.40 -18.40 2.06
CA ASN A 97 2.60 -17.47 2.86
C ASN A 97 3.16 -17.34 4.28
N LEU A 98 3.83 -16.22 4.54
CA LEU A 98 4.26 -15.77 5.86
C LEU A 98 3.50 -14.51 6.29
N MET A 99 2.24 -14.35 5.85
CA MET A 99 1.47 -13.11 6.02
C MET A 99 2.06 -11.94 5.22
N ASP A 100 2.03 -10.74 5.77
CA ASP A 100 2.45 -9.54 5.08
C ASP A 100 3.73 -8.98 5.70
N ILE A 101 4.55 -8.32 4.88
CA ILE A 101 5.76 -7.65 5.32
C ILE A 101 5.69 -6.19 4.90
N GLY A 102 5.93 -5.31 5.85
CA GLY A 102 6.00 -3.87 5.60
C GLY A 102 7.35 -3.28 5.99
N LEU A 103 7.66 -2.16 5.35
CA LEU A 103 8.89 -1.41 5.52
C LEU A 103 8.60 0.08 5.50
N ILE A 104 9.21 0.81 6.43
CA ILE A 104 9.30 2.27 6.39
C ILE A 104 10.78 2.62 6.53
N LEU A 105 11.31 3.27 5.52
CA LEU A 105 12.71 3.69 5.48
C LEU A 105 12.80 5.21 5.38
N LYS A 106 13.49 5.82 6.34
CA LYS A 106 13.89 7.23 6.24
C LYS A 106 15.36 7.28 5.79
N TYR A 107 15.65 8.13 4.83
CA TYR A 107 17.00 8.28 4.27
C TYR A 107 17.38 9.76 4.03
#